data_ef5ffdc560ff3d98488d22aa3dce8188
#
_entry.id   ef5ffdc560ff3d98488d22aa3dce8188
#
_cell.length_a   1.000
_cell.length_b   1.000
_cell.length_c   1.000
_cell.angle_alpha   90.00
_cell.angle_beta   90.00
_cell.angle_gamma   90.00
#
_symmetry.space_group_name_H-M   'P 1'
#
loop_
_entity.id
_entity.type
_entity.pdbx_description
1 polymer ?
#
loop_
_entity_poly.entity_id
_entity_poly.type
_entity_poly.pdbx_seq_one_letter_code
_entity_poly.pdbx_strand_id
1 'polypeptide(L)'
;MTFQKLRLKEKIGYGFGDAASSMFWKLFGMYIMFFYTDIYGIPAAIVGTMFLLTRVGDAVIDPFIGIMADRTETRWGKFRPYLLWMAIPFGIIGVLTFTTPNLGMTGKIVYAYVTYSLMMIIYSMINVPYASLMGVMTSDGKERTTLATFRFIFAFGGSFLVLALFQPLFDGFGTKTVSNYSEPKLVQLNDSTQKSNAKLYVWSGQVTSELKDKPVDSLLFVSAKLITKSKDAFKIGVLNTKTNEYSWVNFRAGKDTLGLLRDGSTSKVLIKLSSIISKKELANPENLKVVYSTESNSIVKFTKVDIKQVDYKTGFQYAVIVIAVMAVLLFLLTFSWTRERVKPITEKTKLKDDLKDLSKNMPWFILLGASVSTIFFNTIRDGAAVYYFLYYFKGESSIELTATTALAISTIYLLLGQAANIVGVVLAKPVSDRIGKKYTFLIAMLFATVLSGFFFFLDKSNLYGILGLQFLISINAGIIFPLVWSMYADTADYSEWRNKRRATGLVFSAASMSQKFGASLGIAAVGWIMALYHYVPNVEQAVTTQNGFRLMLSVFPAIGAILAALFMVIYPLTEKKMKEIASDLAVQREIK
;
A
#
# COMPACT_ATOMS: atom_id res chain seq x y z
N MET A 1 14.13 -37.90 -22.25
CA MET A 1 14.85 -37.02 -21.32
C MET A 1 14.12 -36.99 -20.00
N THR A 2 14.69 -37.55 -18.93
CA THR A 2 14.11 -37.47 -17.60
C THR A 2 14.29 -36.04 -17.07
N PHE A 3 13.23 -35.25 -17.10
CA PHE A 3 13.26 -33.91 -16.53
C PHE A 3 13.45 -33.98 -15.02
N GLN A 4 14.51 -33.35 -14.52
CA GLN A 4 14.82 -33.34 -13.10
C GLN A 4 13.81 -32.45 -12.37
N LYS A 5 12.95 -33.07 -11.56
CA LYS A 5 11.97 -32.35 -10.72
C LYS A 5 12.70 -31.37 -9.80
N LEU A 6 12.21 -30.14 -9.72
CA LEU A 6 12.72 -29.13 -8.79
C LEU A 6 12.39 -29.54 -7.34
N ARG A 7 13.38 -29.41 -6.45
CA ARG A 7 13.16 -29.64 -5.02
C ARG A 7 12.26 -28.57 -4.44
N LEU A 8 11.46 -28.89 -3.42
CA LEU A 8 10.59 -27.93 -2.74
C LEU A 8 11.37 -26.70 -2.25
N LYS A 9 12.58 -26.89 -1.71
CA LYS A 9 13.48 -25.82 -1.28
C LYS A 9 13.76 -24.81 -2.40
N GLU A 10 13.93 -25.25 -3.63
CA GLU A 10 14.21 -24.37 -4.77
C GLU A 10 12.97 -23.58 -5.19
N LYS A 11 11.78 -24.18 -5.11
CA LYS A 11 10.49 -23.52 -5.38
C LYS A 11 10.21 -22.44 -4.35
N ILE A 12 10.42 -22.73 -3.07
CA ILE A 12 10.31 -21.75 -1.97
C ILE A 12 11.38 -20.66 -2.13
N GLY A 13 12.63 -21.03 -2.39
CA GLY A 13 13.72 -20.08 -2.61
C GLY A 13 13.44 -19.13 -3.77
N TYR A 14 12.85 -19.62 -4.87
CA TYR A 14 12.42 -18.77 -5.95
C TYR A 14 11.27 -17.82 -5.50
N GLY A 15 10.30 -18.29 -4.74
CA GLY A 15 9.22 -17.47 -4.20
C GLY A 15 9.71 -16.32 -3.31
N PHE A 16 10.77 -16.51 -2.53
CA PHE A 16 11.33 -15.48 -1.65
C PHE A 16 11.75 -14.20 -2.40
N GLY A 17 12.23 -14.31 -3.65
CA GLY A 17 12.60 -13.15 -4.44
C GLY A 17 11.40 -12.23 -4.73
N ASP A 18 10.25 -12.82 -4.99
CA ASP A 18 9.03 -12.02 -5.22
C ASP A 18 8.42 -11.50 -3.91
N ALA A 19 8.55 -12.26 -2.80
CA ALA A 19 8.18 -11.74 -1.49
C ALA A 19 8.98 -10.48 -1.13
N ALA A 20 10.30 -10.50 -1.29
CA ALA A 20 11.17 -9.35 -1.04
C ALA A 20 10.80 -8.13 -1.89
N SER A 21 10.59 -8.36 -3.20
CA SER A 21 10.19 -7.30 -4.13
C SER A 21 8.83 -6.72 -3.78
N SER A 22 7.86 -7.58 -3.47
CA SER A 22 6.47 -7.19 -3.18
C SER A 22 6.33 -6.42 -1.86
N MET A 23 7.19 -6.69 -0.86
CA MET A 23 7.23 -5.90 0.37
C MET A 23 7.49 -4.41 0.08
N PHE A 24 8.52 -4.10 -0.71
CA PHE A 24 8.81 -2.70 -1.08
C PHE A 24 7.79 -2.12 -2.05
N TRP A 25 7.32 -2.92 -3.01
CA TRP A 25 6.28 -2.47 -3.94
C TRP A 25 5.01 -2.02 -3.20
N LYS A 26 4.62 -2.76 -2.15
CA LYS A 26 3.46 -2.42 -1.35
C LYS A 26 3.69 -1.21 -0.46
N LEU A 27 4.89 -1.05 0.13
CA LEU A 27 5.26 0.16 0.86
C LEU A 27 5.17 1.41 -0.03
N PHE A 28 5.67 1.34 -1.27
CA PHE A 28 5.60 2.45 -2.21
C PHE A 28 4.15 2.76 -2.60
N GLY A 29 3.35 1.74 -2.93
CA GLY A 29 1.96 1.95 -3.31
C GLY A 29 1.11 2.64 -2.24
N MET A 30 1.44 2.42 -0.95
CA MET A 30 0.64 2.89 0.17
C MET A 30 1.18 4.14 0.84
N TYR A 31 2.46 4.12 1.18
CA TYR A 31 3.01 5.06 2.17
C TYR A 31 3.92 6.12 1.57
N ILE A 32 4.47 5.92 0.36
CA ILE A 32 5.50 6.81 -0.14
C ILE A 32 4.97 8.20 -0.47
N MET A 33 3.74 8.31 -0.99
CA MET A 33 3.10 9.60 -1.21
C MET A 33 2.91 10.33 0.11
N PHE A 34 2.32 9.65 1.12
CA PHE A 34 2.13 10.20 2.47
C PHE A 34 3.46 10.58 3.12
N PHE A 35 4.49 9.75 2.98
CA PHE A 35 5.81 10.04 3.51
C PHE A 35 6.39 11.34 2.92
N TYR A 36 6.36 11.49 1.59
CA TYR A 36 6.91 12.68 0.95
C TYR A 36 6.10 13.95 1.20
N THR A 37 4.76 13.85 1.28
CA THR A 37 3.91 15.03 1.49
C THR A 37 3.81 15.42 2.96
N ASP A 38 3.39 14.51 3.84
CA ASP A 38 3.02 14.82 5.23
C ASP A 38 4.22 14.78 6.19
N ILE A 39 5.23 13.93 5.90
CA ILE A 39 6.38 13.76 6.80
C ILE A 39 7.60 14.55 6.31
N TYR A 40 7.90 14.47 5.00
CA TYR A 40 9.04 15.20 4.43
C TYR A 40 8.67 16.61 3.97
N GLY A 41 7.39 16.85 3.69
CA GLY A 41 6.83 18.18 3.40
C GLY A 41 7.05 18.65 1.95
N ILE A 42 7.07 17.74 0.97
CA ILE A 42 7.15 18.07 -0.47
C ILE A 42 5.73 18.24 -1.03
N PRO A 43 5.46 19.27 -1.85
CA PRO A 43 4.14 19.44 -2.46
C PRO A 43 3.67 18.22 -3.27
N ALA A 44 2.41 17.81 -3.09
CA ALA A 44 1.84 16.58 -3.65
C ALA A 44 1.94 16.51 -5.18
N ALA A 45 1.76 17.65 -5.88
CA ALA A 45 1.89 17.72 -7.34
C ALA A 45 3.31 17.36 -7.81
N ILE A 46 4.34 17.83 -7.09
CA ILE A 46 5.75 17.53 -7.41
C ILE A 46 6.03 16.04 -7.19
N VAL A 47 5.52 15.47 -6.11
CA VAL A 47 5.66 14.03 -5.81
C VAL A 47 4.96 13.19 -6.88
N GLY A 48 3.73 13.56 -7.27
CA GLY A 48 3.00 12.88 -8.34
C GLY A 48 3.75 12.90 -9.67
N THR A 49 4.30 14.08 -10.05
CA THR A 49 5.11 14.22 -11.27
C THR A 49 6.39 13.39 -11.21
N MET A 50 7.05 13.32 -10.05
CA MET A 50 8.22 12.48 -9.84
C MET A 50 7.92 11.02 -10.15
N PHE A 51 6.81 10.48 -9.66
CA PHE A 51 6.44 9.09 -9.91
C PHE A 51 6.21 8.81 -11.40
N LEU A 52 5.60 9.73 -12.13
CA LEU A 52 5.39 9.56 -13.56
C LEU A 52 6.71 9.60 -14.34
N LEU A 53 7.54 10.62 -14.10
CA LEU A 53 8.81 10.81 -14.83
C LEU A 53 9.78 9.64 -14.61
N THR A 54 9.89 9.15 -13.38
CA THR A 54 10.78 8.01 -13.08
C THR A 54 10.37 6.75 -13.83
N ARG A 55 9.06 6.56 -14.11
CA ARG A 55 8.57 5.40 -14.86
C ARG A 55 8.83 5.48 -16.35
N VAL A 56 8.83 6.67 -16.91
CA VAL A 56 9.31 6.86 -18.29
C VAL A 56 10.78 6.43 -18.37
N GLY A 57 11.60 6.81 -17.38
CA GLY A 57 12.99 6.37 -17.27
C GLY A 57 13.12 4.84 -17.18
N ASP A 58 12.30 4.18 -16.35
CA ASP A 58 12.32 2.71 -16.22
C ASP A 58 12.03 2.00 -17.54
N ALA A 59 11.06 2.48 -18.30
CA ALA A 59 10.70 1.89 -19.60
C ALA A 59 11.88 1.88 -20.58
N VAL A 60 12.78 2.86 -20.46
CA VAL A 60 14.00 2.94 -21.26
C VAL A 60 15.10 2.04 -20.70
N ILE A 61 15.26 2.01 -19.38
CA ILE A 61 16.37 1.31 -18.69
C ILE A 61 16.15 -0.21 -18.65
N ASP A 62 14.92 -0.69 -18.47
CA ASP A 62 14.63 -2.13 -18.33
C ASP A 62 15.17 -3.00 -19.50
N PRO A 63 15.03 -2.63 -20.78
CA PRO A 63 15.64 -3.37 -21.89
C PRO A 63 17.17 -3.44 -21.82
N PHE A 64 17.84 -2.36 -21.40
CA PHE A 64 19.31 -2.36 -21.23
C PHE A 64 19.74 -3.30 -20.13
N ILE A 65 19.01 -3.33 -18.99
CA ILE A 65 19.26 -4.27 -17.90
C ILE A 65 19.07 -5.71 -18.39
N GLY A 66 18.04 -5.99 -19.18
CA GLY A 66 17.80 -7.29 -19.79
C GLY A 66 18.98 -7.75 -20.66
N ILE A 67 19.45 -6.89 -21.56
CA ILE A 67 20.61 -7.16 -22.43
C ILE A 67 21.88 -7.38 -21.61
N MET A 68 22.09 -6.58 -20.57
CA MET A 68 23.23 -6.71 -19.67
C MET A 68 23.19 -8.05 -18.92
N ALA A 69 22.03 -8.45 -18.43
CA ALA A 69 21.84 -9.72 -17.73
C ALA A 69 22.05 -10.93 -18.65
N ASP A 70 21.59 -10.88 -19.90
CA ASP A 70 21.78 -11.92 -20.89
C ASP A 70 23.26 -12.11 -21.30
N ARG A 71 24.06 -11.04 -21.25
CA ARG A 71 25.50 -11.07 -21.55
C ARG A 71 26.38 -11.39 -20.35
N THR A 72 25.81 -11.41 -19.16
CA THR A 72 26.55 -11.73 -17.93
C THR A 72 26.90 -13.21 -17.89
N GLU A 73 28.17 -13.54 -17.69
CA GLU A 73 28.66 -14.90 -17.50
C GLU A 73 29.51 -14.96 -16.25
N THR A 74 29.04 -15.72 -15.24
CA THR A 74 29.76 -15.89 -13.99
C THR A 74 29.71 -17.35 -13.55
N ARG A 75 30.57 -17.70 -12.56
CA ARG A 75 30.53 -19.03 -11.91
C ARG A 75 29.20 -19.38 -11.25
N TRP A 76 28.35 -18.37 -10.97
CA TRP A 76 27.03 -18.57 -10.36
C TRP A 76 25.87 -18.60 -11.36
N GLY A 77 26.14 -18.43 -12.65
CA GLY A 77 25.16 -18.31 -13.73
C GLY A 77 25.06 -16.89 -14.29
N LYS A 78 24.01 -16.64 -15.07
CA LYS A 78 23.75 -15.35 -15.73
C LYS A 78 22.91 -14.41 -14.87
N PHE A 79 21.84 -14.91 -14.28
CA PHE A 79 20.79 -14.09 -13.63
C PHE A 79 20.93 -14.06 -12.10
N ARG A 80 21.38 -15.18 -11.48
CA ARG A 80 21.56 -15.28 -10.03
C ARG A 80 22.54 -14.25 -9.43
N PRO A 81 23.64 -13.87 -10.08
CA PRO A 81 24.58 -12.89 -9.53
C PRO A 81 23.91 -11.55 -9.18
N TYR A 82 22.91 -11.12 -9.94
CA TYR A 82 22.19 -9.87 -9.68
C TYR A 82 21.43 -9.89 -8.35
N LEU A 83 20.89 -11.04 -7.95
CA LEU A 83 20.26 -11.23 -6.63
C LEU A 83 21.27 -11.03 -5.49
N LEU A 84 22.52 -11.47 -5.68
CA LEU A 84 23.57 -11.29 -4.69
C LEU A 84 24.11 -9.85 -4.66
N TRP A 85 24.45 -9.31 -5.83
CA TRP A 85 25.10 -8.01 -5.94
C TRP A 85 24.18 -6.85 -5.57
N MET A 86 22.91 -6.95 -5.94
CA MET A 86 21.95 -5.87 -5.75
C MET A 86 21.14 -5.98 -4.47
N ALA A 87 21.20 -7.10 -3.72
CA ALA A 87 20.44 -7.24 -2.48
C ALA A 87 20.77 -6.14 -1.45
N ILE A 88 22.05 -5.93 -1.17
CA ILE A 88 22.50 -4.90 -0.20
C ILE A 88 22.22 -3.49 -0.72
N PRO A 89 22.62 -3.09 -1.96
CA PRO A 89 22.22 -1.82 -2.55
C PRO A 89 20.71 -1.55 -2.50
N PHE A 90 19.88 -2.58 -2.74
CA PHE A 90 18.43 -2.48 -2.65
C PHE A 90 17.94 -2.08 -1.24
N GLY A 91 18.48 -2.76 -0.21
CA GLY A 91 18.17 -2.43 1.18
C GLY A 91 18.59 -1.01 1.56
N ILE A 92 19.83 -0.63 1.20
CA ILE A 92 20.38 0.70 1.50
C ILE A 92 19.54 1.80 0.83
N ILE A 93 19.31 1.72 -0.47
CA ILE A 93 18.56 2.76 -1.18
C ILE A 93 17.09 2.79 -0.74
N GLY A 94 16.51 1.63 -0.39
CA GLY A 94 15.18 1.55 0.19
C GLY A 94 15.06 2.34 1.49
N VAL A 95 16.05 2.24 2.38
CA VAL A 95 16.12 3.04 3.62
C VAL A 95 16.33 4.52 3.31
N LEU A 96 17.25 4.86 2.39
CA LEU A 96 17.50 6.26 1.99
C LEU A 96 16.26 6.92 1.40
N THR A 97 15.42 6.19 0.65
CA THR A 97 14.17 6.69 0.08
C THR A 97 13.17 7.13 1.16
N PHE A 98 13.22 6.52 2.34
CA PHE A 98 12.40 6.88 3.52
C PHE A 98 13.19 7.61 4.61
N THR A 99 14.27 8.29 4.26
CA THR A 99 15.03 9.15 5.17
C THR A 99 14.70 10.62 4.91
N THR A 100 14.69 11.43 5.97
CA THR A 100 14.32 12.86 5.91
C THR A 100 15.50 13.76 6.30
N PRO A 101 16.54 13.93 5.44
CA PRO A 101 17.64 14.85 5.73
C PRO A 101 17.11 16.29 5.84
N ASN A 102 17.74 17.07 6.72
CA ASN A 102 17.36 18.46 6.94
C ASN A 102 17.91 19.34 5.82
N LEU A 103 17.10 19.54 4.78
CA LEU A 103 17.44 20.30 3.57
C LEU A 103 16.37 21.37 3.30
N GLY A 104 16.76 22.41 2.58
CA GLY A 104 15.79 23.36 2.02
C GLY A 104 14.89 22.69 0.98
N MET A 105 13.78 23.33 0.57
CA MET A 105 12.75 22.73 -0.29
C MET A 105 13.34 22.13 -1.58
N THR A 106 14.17 22.88 -2.31
CA THR A 106 14.83 22.38 -3.53
C THR A 106 15.69 21.15 -3.25
N GLY A 107 16.45 21.17 -2.14
CA GLY A 107 17.29 20.03 -1.73
C GLY A 107 16.44 18.79 -1.41
N LYS A 108 15.28 18.94 -0.74
CA LYS A 108 14.34 17.85 -0.49
C LYS A 108 13.81 17.23 -1.78
N ILE A 109 13.44 18.07 -2.74
CA ILE A 109 12.94 17.62 -4.05
C ILE A 109 14.02 16.83 -4.79
N VAL A 110 15.23 17.39 -4.91
CA VAL A 110 16.35 16.71 -5.57
C VAL A 110 16.67 15.39 -4.88
N TYR A 111 16.73 15.37 -3.54
CA TYR A 111 16.97 14.15 -2.77
C TYR A 111 15.93 13.08 -3.04
N ALA A 112 14.64 13.44 -3.04
CA ALA A 112 13.55 12.52 -3.33
C ALA A 112 13.64 11.94 -4.75
N TYR A 113 13.88 12.79 -5.77
CA TYR A 113 14.05 12.35 -7.15
C TYR A 113 15.24 11.39 -7.31
N VAL A 114 16.39 11.72 -6.73
CA VAL A 114 17.62 10.90 -6.82
C VAL A 114 17.41 9.55 -6.13
N THR A 115 16.97 9.56 -4.88
CA THR A 115 16.80 8.31 -4.10
C THR A 115 15.73 7.41 -4.71
N TYR A 116 14.59 7.96 -5.12
CA TYR A 116 13.52 7.18 -5.74
C TYR A 116 13.93 6.64 -7.12
N SER A 117 14.60 7.43 -7.96
CA SER A 117 15.10 6.97 -9.27
C SER A 117 16.13 5.85 -9.12
N LEU A 118 17.09 6.00 -8.20
CA LEU A 118 18.07 4.96 -7.88
C LEU A 118 17.40 3.69 -7.36
N MET A 119 16.38 3.84 -6.50
CA MET A 119 15.61 2.70 -6.02
C MET A 119 14.93 1.95 -7.17
N MET A 120 14.34 2.65 -8.14
CA MET A 120 13.71 2.03 -9.30
C MET A 120 14.72 1.31 -10.20
N ILE A 121 15.88 1.90 -10.44
CA ILE A 121 16.96 1.28 -11.22
C ILE A 121 17.43 0.00 -10.53
N ILE A 122 17.73 0.03 -9.23
CA ILE A 122 18.18 -1.14 -8.48
C ILE A 122 17.07 -2.20 -8.41
N TYR A 123 15.80 -1.78 -8.23
CA TYR A 123 14.66 -2.66 -8.31
C TYR A 123 14.62 -3.42 -9.65
N SER A 124 14.80 -2.72 -10.77
CA SER A 124 14.84 -3.33 -12.10
C SER A 124 16.05 -4.24 -12.28
N MET A 125 17.23 -3.87 -11.75
CA MET A 125 18.45 -4.70 -11.78
C MET A 125 18.29 -6.02 -11.02
N ILE A 126 17.37 -6.11 -10.07
CA ILE A 126 17.02 -7.38 -9.41
C ILE A 126 15.91 -8.11 -10.17
N ASN A 127 14.82 -7.41 -10.47
CA ASN A 127 13.57 -8.04 -10.91
C ASN A 127 13.63 -8.54 -12.36
N VAL A 128 14.33 -7.85 -13.26
CA VAL A 128 14.47 -8.31 -14.66
C VAL A 128 15.26 -9.62 -14.75
N PRO A 129 16.46 -9.75 -14.15
CA PRO A 129 17.15 -11.04 -14.09
C PRO A 129 16.39 -12.10 -13.28
N TYR A 130 15.73 -11.73 -12.19
CA TYR A 130 14.92 -12.66 -11.38
C TYR A 130 13.77 -13.27 -12.19
N ALA A 131 13.06 -12.48 -12.99
CA ALA A 131 12.00 -12.97 -13.86
C ALA A 131 12.56 -13.96 -14.90
N SER A 132 13.74 -13.67 -15.47
CA SER A 132 14.43 -14.51 -16.45
C SER A 132 14.96 -15.83 -15.83
N LEU A 133 15.29 -15.82 -14.55
CA LEU A 133 15.78 -16.98 -13.80
C LEU A 133 14.82 -18.18 -13.87
N MET A 134 13.49 -17.93 -13.87
CA MET A 134 12.48 -18.99 -14.00
C MET A 134 12.70 -19.85 -15.25
N GLY A 135 13.05 -19.22 -16.36
CA GLY A 135 13.26 -19.90 -17.65
C GLY A 135 14.49 -20.81 -17.67
N VAL A 136 15.49 -20.50 -16.84
CA VAL A 136 16.77 -21.25 -16.78
C VAL A 136 16.88 -22.21 -15.58
N MET A 137 15.93 -22.18 -14.66
CA MET A 137 15.85 -23.16 -13.56
C MET A 137 15.36 -24.53 -14.04
N THR A 138 14.43 -24.56 -15.00
CA THR A 138 13.88 -25.82 -15.57
C THR A 138 13.40 -25.59 -17.00
N SER A 139 13.54 -26.67 -17.81
CA SER A 139 12.95 -26.73 -19.16
C SER A 139 11.52 -27.30 -19.17
N ASP A 140 11.07 -27.91 -18.06
CA ASP A 140 9.72 -28.48 -17.95
C ASP A 140 8.65 -27.41 -17.75
N GLY A 141 7.68 -27.35 -18.65
CA GLY A 141 6.55 -26.40 -18.60
C GLY A 141 5.68 -26.54 -17.35
N LYS A 142 5.48 -27.77 -16.85
CA LYS A 142 4.71 -28.03 -15.62
C LYS A 142 5.42 -27.48 -14.38
N GLU A 143 6.74 -27.68 -14.30
CA GLU A 143 7.56 -27.15 -13.21
C GLU A 143 7.64 -25.63 -13.27
N ARG A 144 7.69 -25.00 -14.48
CA ARG A 144 7.60 -23.55 -14.65
C ARG A 144 6.26 -22.98 -14.13
N THR A 145 5.15 -23.65 -14.44
CA THR A 145 3.83 -23.27 -13.91
C THR A 145 3.81 -23.36 -12.39
N THR A 146 4.40 -24.41 -11.82
CA THR A 146 4.54 -24.56 -10.38
C THR A 146 5.38 -23.43 -9.77
N LEU A 147 6.52 -23.08 -10.38
CA LEU A 147 7.34 -21.94 -9.94
C LEU A 147 6.55 -20.62 -9.97
N ALA A 148 5.78 -20.38 -11.03
CA ALA A 148 4.92 -19.21 -11.13
C ALA A 148 3.87 -19.17 -10.00
N THR A 149 3.27 -20.31 -9.66
CA THR A 149 2.33 -20.41 -8.53
C THR A 149 3.00 -20.03 -7.21
N PHE A 150 4.19 -20.60 -6.92
CA PHE A 150 4.97 -20.23 -5.73
C PHE A 150 5.31 -18.74 -5.72
N ARG A 151 5.72 -18.21 -6.86
CA ARG A 151 6.00 -16.78 -7.05
C ARG A 151 4.85 -15.91 -6.58
N PHE A 152 3.62 -16.13 -7.06
CA PHE A 152 2.45 -15.33 -6.68
C PHE A 152 2.04 -15.52 -5.23
N ILE A 153 2.07 -16.74 -4.70
CA ILE A 153 1.80 -16.99 -3.27
C ILE A 153 2.75 -16.16 -2.40
N PHE A 154 4.04 -16.17 -2.72
CA PHE A 154 5.03 -15.42 -1.95
C PHE A 154 4.96 -13.91 -2.18
N ALA A 155 4.55 -13.45 -3.38
CA ALA A 155 4.30 -12.03 -3.65
C ALA A 155 3.17 -11.47 -2.76
N PHE A 156 2.03 -12.18 -2.70
CA PHE A 156 0.92 -11.80 -1.82
C PHE A 156 1.29 -11.97 -0.35
N GLY A 157 2.01 -13.04 0.00
CA GLY A 157 2.51 -13.26 1.36
C GLY A 157 3.44 -12.15 1.83
N GLY A 158 4.38 -11.70 0.99
CA GLY A 158 5.28 -10.58 1.27
C GLY A 158 4.52 -9.25 1.43
N SER A 159 3.56 -8.99 0.54
CA SER A 159 2.69 -7.82 0.65
C SER A 159 1.87 -7.82 1.94
N PHE A 160 1.28 -8.95 2.29
CA PHE A 160 0.53 -9.10 3.54
C PHE A 160 1.44 -8.92 4.77
N LEU A 161 2.61 -9.53 4.75
CA LEU A 161 3.57 -9.48 5.86
C LEU A 161 4.01 -8.03 6.14
N VAL A 162 4.35 -7.26 5.12
CA VAL A 162 4.77 -5.88 5.31
C VAL A 162 3.63 -5.01 5.85
N LEU A 163 2.39 -5.23 5.40
CA LEU A 163 1.23 -4.52 5.93
C LEU A 163 0.96 -4.83 7.39
N ALA A 164 1.07 -6.12 7.75
CA ALA A 164 0.86 -6.56 9.13
C ALA A 164 1.95 -6.06 10.09
N LEU A 165 3.20 -5.97 9.61
CA LEU A 165 4.35 -5.59 10.44
C LEU A 165 4.59 -4.07 10.48
N PHE A 166 4.27 -3.34 9.41
CA PHE A 166 4.63 -1.92 9.31
C PHE A 166 4.07 -1.09 10.44
N GLN A 167 2.76 -1.21 10.73
CA GLN A 167 2.14 -0.42 11.78
C GLN A 167 2.69 -0.72 13.20
N PRO A 168 2.83 -1.99 13.63
CA PRO A 168 3.47 -2.31 14.91
C PRO A 168 4.92 -1.82 15.01
N LEU A 169 5.70 -1.93 13.93
CA LEU A 169 7.07 -1.42 13.89
C LEU A 169 7.09 0.11 13.99
N PHE A 170 6.24 0.77 13.21
CA PHE A 170 6.08 2.23 13.25
C PHE A 170 5.71 2.70 14.66
N ASP A 171 4.71 2.08 15.30
CA ASP A 171 4.28 2.42 16.65
C ASP A 171 5.39 2.14 17.69
N GLY A 172 6.11 1.03 17.53
CA GLY A 172 7.18 0.64 18.45
C GLY A 172 8.38 1.59 18.42
N PHE A 173 8.78 2.04 17.24
CA PHE A 173 9.95 2.93 17.08
C PHE A 173 9.59 4.41 17.10
N GLY A 174 8.42 4.77 16.59
CA GLY A 174 7.99 6.17 16.44
C GLY A 174 7.19 6.72 17.61
N THR A 175 6.77 5.89 18.59
CA THR A 175 5.95 6.33 19.70
C THR A 175 6.70 6.22 21.02
N LYS A 176 6.96 7.34 21.68
CA LYS A 176 7.57 7.39 23.01
C LYS A 176 6.56 7.84 24.05
N THR A 177 6.58 7.21 25.21
CA THR A 177 5.85 7.70 26.39
C THR A 177 6.69 8.77 27.06
N VAL A 178 6.14 9.97 27.16
CA VAL A 178 6.86 11.15 27.68
C VAL A 178 6.36 11.57 29.07
N SER A 179 5.39 10.83 29.61
CA SER A 179 4.94 11.00 30.99
C SER A 179 4.41 9.68 31.55
N ASN A 180 4.63 9.48 32.83
CA ASN A 180 3.98 8.43 33.60
C ASN A 180 3.03 9.09 34.60
N TYR A 181 1.74 8.82 34.48
CA TYR A 181 0.76 9.28 35.45
C TYR A 181 0.44 8.17 36.44
N SER A 182 0.52 8.50 37.74
CA SER A 182 0.02 7.67 38.83
C SER A 182 -1.51 7.62 38.83
N GLU A 183 -2.10 6.92 39.79
CA GLU A 183 -3.56 6.85 39.91
C GLU A 183 -4.20 8.24 40.00
N PRO A 184 -5.39 8.42 39.41
CA PRO A 184 -6.08 9.71 39.40
C PRO A 184 -6.53 10.09 40.82
N LYS A 185 -6.28 11.34 41.20
CA LYS A 185 -6.80 11.88 42.44
C LYS A 185 -8.11 12.62 42.21
N LEU A 186 -9.13 12.35 43.01
CA LEU A 186 -10.37 13.10 43.02
C LEU A 186 -10.09 14.52 43.54
N VAL A 187 -10.41 15.52 42.75
CA VAL A 187 -10.34 16.92 43.16
C VAL A 187 -11.76 17.45 43.22
N GLN A 188 -12.20 17.85 44.39
CA GLN A 188 -13.45 18.61 44.53
C GLN A 188 -13.20 20.03 44.01
N LEU A 189 -13.83 20.38 42.88
CA LEU A 189 -13.85 21.74 42.44
C LEU A 189 -14.95 22.50 43.17
N ASN A 190 -14.57 23.53 43.93
CA ASN A 190 -15.48 24.57 44.40
C ASN A 190 -15.76 25.55 43.26
N ASP A 191 -16.31 25.03 42.16
CA ASP A 191 -16.67 25.89 41.01
C ASP A 191 -18.18 26.13 41.05
N SER A 192 -18.55 27.34 41.48
CA SER A 192 -19.94 27.83 41.60
C SER A 192 -20.67 27.93 40.25
N THR A 193 -20.01 27.62 39.12
CA THR A 193 -20.57 27.78 37.78
C THR A 193 -21.09 26.47 37.15
N GLN A 194 -20.81 25.29 37.73
CA GLN A 194 -21.31 24.01 37.21
C GLN A 194 -22.49 23.47 38.05
N LYS A 195 -23.68 23.57 37.49
CA LYS A 195 -24.95 23.02 38.03
C LYS A 195 -25.08 21.49 37.98
N SER A 196 -24.00 20.73 37.82
CA SER A 196 -24.06 19.27 37.69
C SER A 196 -23.22 18.59 38.78
N ASN A 197 -23.74 17.48 39.34
CA ASN A 197 -23.03 16.57 40.28
C ASN A 197 -21.85 15.84 39.61
N ALA A 198 -21.09 16.48 38.73
CA ALA A 198 -19.98 15.89 38.02
C ALA A 198 -18.75 15.78 38.93
N LYS A 199 -18.14 14.61 38.95
CA LYS A 199 -16.88 14.37 39.69
C LYS A 199 -15.71 14.65 38.75
N LEU A 200 -14.77 15.50 39.18
CA LEU A 200 -13.54 15.81 38.47
C LEU A 200 -12.37 15.02 39.05
N TYR A 201 -11.63 14.38 38.18
CA TYR A 201 -10.42 13.65 38.52
C TYR A 201 -9.22 14.25 37.82
N VAL A 202 -8.13 14.47 38.50
CA VAL A 202 -6.89 15.01 37.97
C VAL A 202 -5.79 13.95 38.13
N TRP A 203 -5.10 13.66 37.02
CA TRP A 203 -3.89 12.86 37.09
C TRP A 203 -2.69 13.73 37.42
N SER A 204 -2.03 13.41 38.52
CA SER A 204 -0.78 14.04 38.91
C SER A 204 0.38 13.25 38.33
N GLY A 205 0.92 13.70 37.19
CA GLY A 205 2.15 13.21 36.60
C GLY A 205 2.98 14.40 36.10
N GLN A 206 4.29 14.25 36.12
CA GLN A 206 5.17 15.22 35.49
C GLN A 206 5.48 14.77 34.06
N VAL A 207 5.38 15.69 33.11
CA VAL A 207 5.95 15.49 31.78
C VAL A 207 7.47 15.44 31.93
N THR A 208 8.10 14.39 31.42
CA THR A 208 9.55 14.22 31.59
C THR A 208 10.31 15.35 30.89
N SER A 209 11.43 15.76 31.49
CA SER A 209 12.30 16.87 31.02
C SER A 209 12.83 16.71 29.59
N GLU A 210 12.70 15.54 28.99
CA GLU A 210 13.09 15.26 27.59
C GLU A 210 12.32 16.06 26.54
N LEU A 211 11.19 16.69 26.91
CA LEU A 211 10.42 17.57 26.02
C LEU A 211 10.94 19.01 25.97
N LYS A 212 11.76 19.44 26.94
CA LYS A 212 12.21 20.84 27.02
C LYS A 212 13.07 21.31 25.83
N ASP A 213 13.76 20.38 25.17
CA ASP A 213 14.75 20.72 24.12
C ASP A 213 14.31 20.32 22.70
N LYS A 214 13.05 19.87 22.48
CA LYS A 214 12.59 19.43 21.16
C LYS A 214 11.60 20.41 20.54
N PRO A 215 11.67 20.63 19.21
CA PRO A 215 10.79 21.57 18.53
C PRO A 215 9.31 21.16 18.69
N VAL A 216 8.46 22.17 18.78
CA VAL A 216 7.00 22.13 18.97
C VAL A 216 6.24 21.29 17.91
N ASP A 217 6.94 20.80 16.89
CA ASP A 217 6.42 19.92 15.84
C ASP A 217 6.21 18.46 16.27
N SER A 218 6.59 18.08 17.50
CA SER A 218 6.30 16.76 18.02
C SER A 218 4.80 16.62 18.34
N LEU A 219 4.14 15.66 17.68
CA LEU A 219 2.74 15.38 17.92
C LEU A 219 2.56 14.72 19.29
N LEU A 220 1.93 15.43 20.21
CA LEU A 220 1.63 14.93 21.56
C LEU A 220 0.19 14.40 21.61
N PHE A 221 0.04 13.23 22.24
CA PHE A 221 -1.26 12.58 22.42
C PHE A 221 -1.47 12.17 23.87
N VAL A 222 -2.69 12.35 24.38
CA VAL A 222 -3.16 11.65 25.59
C VAL A 222 -3.59 10.25 25.20
N SER A 223 -2.92 9.23 25.73
CA SER A 223 -3.28 7.83 25.57
C SER A 223 -3.94 7.35 26.86
N ALA A 224 -5.22 7.00 26.82
CA ALA A 224 -5.95 6.48 27.96
C ALA A 224 -6.45 5.06 27.68
N LYS A 225 -6.20 4.14 28.62
CA LYS A 225 -6.86 2.84 28.68
C LYS A 225 -7.97 2.92 29.72
N LEU A 226 -9.18 2.58 29.32
CA LEU A 226 -10.35 2.67 30.19
C LEU A 226 -11.27 1.48 30.04
N ILE A 227 -12.02 1.21 31.11
CA ILE A 227 -13.08 0.19 31.14
C ILE A 227 -14.36 0.92 31.51
N THR A 228 -15.42 0.78 30.71
CA THR A 228 -16.72 1.36 31.02
C THR A 228 -17.85 0.38 30.68
N LYS A 229 -18.85 0.32 31.54
CA LYS A 229 -20.13 -0.38 31.30
C LYS A 229 -21.28 0.60 31.16
N SER A 230 -21.02 1.88 31.40
CA SER A 230 -22.05 2.91 31.43
C SER A 230 -22.28 3.51 30.05
N LYS A 231 -23.55 3.83 29.77
CA LYS A 231 -23.94 4.67 28.61
C LYS A 231 -23.77 6.16 28.88
N ASP A 232 -23.35 6.54 30.09
CA ASP A 232 -23.27 7.94 30.50
C ASP A 232 -22.13 8.69 29.81
N ALA A 233 -22.30 10.00 29.70
CA ALA A 233 -21.30 10.87 29.12
C ALA A 233 -20.13 11.05 30.11
N PHE A 234 -18.92 11.08 29.56
CA PHE A 234 -17.72 11.48 30.28
C PHE A 234 -16.88 12.40 29.40
N LYS A 235 -15.95 13.10 30.00
CA LYS A 235 -15.05 14.03 29.31
C LYS A 235 -13.62 13.73 29.68
N ILE A 236 -12.72 13.76 28.70
CA ILE A 236 -11.27 13.75 28.93
C ILE A 236 -10.75 15.09 28.44
N GLY A 237 -9.84 15.68 29.17
CA GLY A 237 -9.32 16.98 28.80
C GLY A 237 -7.95 17.26 29.38
N VAL A 238 -7.56 18.51 29.27
CA VAL A 238 -6.31 19.03 29.79
C VAL A 238 -6.60 20.29 30.60
N LEU A 239 -5.98 20.37 31.77
CA LEU A 239 -5.93 21.56 32.60
C LEU A 239 -4.59 22.25 32.34
N ASN A 240 -4.61 23.52 31.95
CA ASN A 240 -3.44 24.36 31.97
C ASN A 240 -3.29 24.95 33.38
N THR A 241 -2.29 24.50 34.13
CA THR A 241 -2.08 24.91 35.53
C THR A 241 -1.67 26.38 35.68
N LYS A 242 -1.20 27.03 34.62
CA LYS A 242 -0.78 28.44 34.63
C LYS A 242 -1.96 29.39 34.41
N THR A 243 -2.87 29.02 33.48
CA THR A 243 -4.09 29.83 33.18
C THR A 243 -5.31 29.37 33.97
N ASN A 244 -5.26 28.18 34.57
CA ASN A 244 -6.35 27.48 35.23
C ASN A 244 -7.55 27.20 34.31
N GLU A 245 -7.29 27.05 32.99
CA GLU A 245 -8.31 26.79 31.98
C GLU A 245 -8.37 25.30 31.64
N TYR A 246 -9.59 24.80 31.39
CA TYR A 246 -9.88 23.42 31.01
C TYR A 246 -10.27 23.34 29.54
N SER A 247 -9.62 22.45 28.82
CA SER A 247 -9.96 22.10 27.45
C SER A 247 -10.46 20.65 27.37
N TRP A 248 -11.66 20.42 26.84
CA TRP A 248 -12.37 19.15 26.96
C TRP A 248 -12.67 18.47 25.63
N VAL A 249 -12.60 17.13 25.62
CA VAL A 249 -13.21 16.24 24.62
C VAL A 249 -14.36 15.48 25.28
N ASN A 250 -15.55 15.56 24.68
CA ASN A 250 -16.76 14.95 25.22
C ASN A 250 -17.00 13.57 24.59
N PHE A 251 -17.31 12.58 25.42
CA PHE A 251 -17.70 11.22 25.04
C PHE A 251 -19.17 10.99 25.45
N ARG A 252 -20.06 10.79 24.46
CA ARG A 252 -21.49 10.56 24.67
C ARG A 252 -21.91 9.21 24.12
N ALA A 253 -22.79 8.49 24.81
CA ALA A 253 -23.33 7.21 24.35
C ALA A 253 -24.05 7.35 23.00
N GLY A 254 -23.84 6.40 22.10
CA GLY A 254 -24.42 6.40 20.76
C GLY A 254 -23.74 7.28 19.73
N LYS A 255 -22.74 8.10 20.14
CA LYS A 255 -21.92 8.95 19.25
C LYS A 255 -20.43 8.64 19.34
N ASP A 256 -20.05 7.66 20.16
CA ASP A 256 -18.65 7.26 20.29
C ASP A 256 -18.31 6.33 19.13
N THR A 257 -17.71 6.86 18.11
CA THR A 257 -17.14 6.08 17.03
C THR A 257 -15.73 5.64 17.39
N LEU A 258 -15.42 4.40 17.09
CA LEU A 258 -14.09 3.82 17.09
C LEU A 258 -13.43 3.53 18.44
N GLY A 259 -13.59 2.29 18.88
CA GLY A 259 -12.76 1.64 19.87
C GLY A 259 -13.21 1.78 21.31
N LEU A 260 -14.32 2.46 21.57
CA LEU A 260 -14.88 2.51 22.91
C LEU A 260 -15.90 1.39 23.11
N LEU A 261 -15.45 0.31 23.73
CA LEU A 261 -16.31 -0.82 24.09
C LEU A 261 -16.99 -0.50 25.45
N ARG A 262 -18.32 -0.51 25.46
CA ARG A 262 -19.11 -0.23 26.67
C ARG A 262 -19.66 -1.50 27.33
N ASP A 263 -19.04 -2.62 27.04
CA ASP A 263 -19.37 -3.96 27.55
C ASP A 263 -18.57 -4.35 28.79
N GLY A 264 -17.70 -3.47 29.27
CA GLY A 264 -16.77 -3.74 30.37
C GLY A 264 -15.42 -4.28 29.93
N SER A 265 -15.16 -4.35 28.63
CA SER A 265 -13.83 -4.64 28.10
C SER A 265 -12.94 -3.40 28.10
N THR A 266 -11.63 -3.60 27.94
CA THR A 266 -10.67 -2.51 27.94
C THR A 266 -10.63 -1.81 26.60
N SER A 267 -10.92 -0.52 26.59
CA SER A 267 -10.78 0.36 25.43
C SER A 267 -9.54 1.23 25.55
N LYS A 268 -8.91 1.55 24.40
CA LYS A 268 -7.79 2.48 24.32
C LYS A 268 -8.25 3.72 23.55
N VAL A 269 -8.10 4.88 24.15
CA VAL A 269 -8.42 6.18 23.55
C VAL A 269 -7.13 6.96 23.36
N LEU A 270 -6.97 7.58 22.19
CA LEU A 270 -5.86 8.45 21.86
C LEU A 270 -6.43 9.82 21.46
N ILE A 271 -6.02 10.87 22.15
CA ILE A 271 -6.48 12.25 21.92
C ILE A 271 -5.29 13.11 21.57
N LYS A 272 -5.32 13.73 20.39
CA LYS A 272 -4.27 14.65 19.94
C LYS A 272 -4.35 15.95 20.75
N LEU A 273 -3.28 16.34 21.42
CA LEU A 273 -3.29 17.53 22.25
C LEU A 273 -3.54 18.83 21.47
N SER A 274 -3.03 18.93 20.24
CA SER A 274 -3.25 20.11 19.39
C SER A 274 -4.71 20.30 18.94
N SER A 275 -5.58 19.32 19.11
CA SER A 275 -7.01 19.46 18.86
C SER A 275 -7.78 20.07 20.04
N ILE A 276 -7.16 20.08 21.20
CA ILE A 276 -7.78 20.50 22.46
C ILE A 276 -7.20 21.83 22.93
N ILE A 277 -5.90 22.05 22.72
CA ILE A 277 -5.15 23.21 23.22
C ILE A 277 -4.38 23.90 22.10
N SER A 278 -4.13 25.19 22.29
CA SER A 278 -3.42 26.02 21.31
C SER A 278 -1.91 25.63 21.20
N LYS A 279 -1.29 25.94 20.04
CA LYS A 279 0.17 25.74 19.84
C LYS A 279 1.02 26.45 20.88
N LYS A 280 0.55 27.61 21.42
CA LYS A 280 1.25 28.38 22.43
C LYS A 280 1.27 27.68 23.80
N GLU A 281 0.22 26.94 24.13
CA GLU A 281 0.13 26.14 25.34
C GLU A 281 0.94 24.84 25.21
N LEU A 282 0.96 24.23 24.02
CA LEU A 282 1.78 23.05 23.72
C LEU A 282 3.29 23.31 23.85
N ALA A 283 3.71 24.57 23.73
CA ALA A 283 5.11 24.96 23.91
C ALA A 283 5.63 24.79 25.35
N ASN A 284 4.71 24.69 26.34
CA ASN A 284 5.06 24.51 27.75
C ASN A 284 4.30 23.31 28.35
N PRO A 285 4.61 22.09 27.93
CA PRO A 285 3.87 20.88 28.31
C PRO A 285 3.96 20.54 29.80
N GLU A 286 4.94 21.09 30.54
CA GLU A 286 5.07 20.97 32.00
C GLU A 286 3.90 21.60 32.76
N ASN A 287 3.20 22.55 32.16
CA ASN A 287 2.02 23.21 32.75
C ASN A 287 0.72 22.46 32.45
N LEU A 288 0.77 21.33 31.76
CA LEU A 288 -0.42 20.60 31.34
C LEU A 288 -0.65 19.40 32.26
N LYS A 289 -1.87 19.26 32.78
CA LYS A 289 -2.34 18.08 33.51
C LYS A 289 -3.50 17.45 32.77
N VAL A 290 -3.48 16.12 32.65
CA VAL A 290 -4.63 15.39 32.09
C VAL A 290 -5.72 15.30 33.14
N VAL A 291 -6.94 15.58 32.72
CA VAL A 291 -8.12 15.58 33.58
C VAL A 291 -9.24 14.77 32.93
N TYR A 292 -10.11 14.18 33.74
CA TYR A 292 -11.37 13.65 33.25
C TYR A 292 -12.52 14.02 34.17
N SER A 293 -13.70 14.14 33.60
CA SER A 293 -14.92 14.41 34.35
C SER A 293 -15.97 13.37 33.98
N THR A 294 -16.67 12.85 34.99
CA THR A 294 -17.75 11.87 34.82
C THR A 294 -19.02 12.40 35.47
N GLU A 295 -20.18 12.09 34.91
CA GLU A 295 -21.46 12.31 35.61
C GLU A 295 -21.57 11.38 36.84
N SER A 296 -22.38 11.76 37.82
CA SER A 296 -22.31 11.21 39.21
C SER A 296 -22.48 9.69 39.33
N ASN A 297 -23.11 9.03 38.34
CA ASN A 297 -23.39 7.59 38.39
C ASN A 297 -22.62 6.78 37.32
N SER A 298 -21.70 7.40 36.59
CA SER A 298 -20.95 6.67 35.57
C SER A 298 -19.75 5.94 36.15
N ILE A 299 -19.64 4.64 35.85
CA ILE A 299 -18.50 3.81 36.23
C ILE A 299 -17.52 3.77 35.06
N VAL A 300 -16.61 4.74 35.02
CA VAL A 300 -15.48 4.73 34.09
C VAL A 300 -14.21 4.50 34.88
N LYS A 301 -13.56 3.37 34.70
CA LYS A 301 -12.29 3.03 35.36
C LYS A 301 -11.16 3.23 34.35
N PHE A 302 -10.31 4.21 34.61
CA PHE A 302 -9.07 4.37 33.85
C PHE A 302 -8.00 3.45 34.45
N THR A 303 -7.42 2.61 33.61
CA THR A 303 -6.37 1.66 33.99
C THR A 303 -4.97 2.19 33.73
N LYS A 304 -4.84 3.05 32.72
CA LYS A 304 -3.58 3.70 32.37
C LYS A 304 -3.83 4.97 31.58
N VAL A 305 -3.12 6.05 31.94
CA VAL A 305 -3.10 7.30 31.18
C VAL A 305 -1.65 7.73 30.99
N ASP A 306 -1.28 8.01 29.75
CA ASP A 306 0.07 8.44 29.37
C ASP A 306 -0.03 9.61 28.39
N ILE A 307 0.94 10.51 28.41
CA ILE A 307 1.19 11.39 27.27
C ILE A 307 2.22 10.69 26.38
N LYS A 308 1.88 10.58 25.10
CA LYS A 308 2.74 9.98 24.07
C LYS A 308 3.16 11.02 23.07
N GLN A 309 4.43 10.98 22.71
CA GLN A 309 4.98 11.70 21.58
C GLN A 309 5.07 10.76 20.40
N VAL A 310 4.59 11.18 19.23
CA VAL A 310 4.71 10.42 17.97
C VAL A 310 5.70 11.14 17.07
N ASP A 311 6.80 10.48 16.75
CA ASP A 311 7.80 10.92 15.79
C ASP A 311 7.65 10.08 14.51
N TYR A 312 6.97 10.66 13.53
CA TYR A 312 6.72 10.00 12.25
C TYR A 312 8.01 9.68 11.49
N LYS A 313 9.00 10.59 11.53
CA LYS A 313 10.27 10.43 10.81
C LYS A 313 11.01 9.19 11.32
N THR A 314 11.22 9.13 12.63
CA THR A 314 11.88 8.00 13.29
C THR A 314 11.08 6.70 13.12
N GLY A 315 9.75 6.74 13.30
CA GLY A 315 8.88 5.58 13.13
C GLY A 315 8.96 4.97 11.74
N PHE A 316 8.85 5.79 10.69
CA PHE A 316 8.98 5.33 9.30
C PHE A 316 10.37 4.79 9.00
N GLN A 317 11.41 5.52 9.35
CA GLN A 317 12.80 5.15 9.05
C GLN A 317 13.16 3.79 9.65
N TYR A 318 12.91 3.56 10.94
CA TYR A 318 13.26 2.29 11.58
C TYR A 318 12.36 1.14 11.13
N ALA A 319 11.06 1.37 10.90
CA ALA A 319 10.19 0.35 10.32
C ALA A 319 10.71 -0.10 8.95
N VAL A 320 11.10 0.84 8.09
CA VAL A 320 11.67 0.54 6.77
C VAL A 320 13.03 -0.16 6.87
N ILE A 321 13.88 0.18 7.85
CA ILE A 321 15.15 -0.53 8.08
C ILE A 321 14.89 -2.02 8.36
N VAL A 322 13.96 -2.36 9.24
CA VAL A 322 13.62 -3.75 9.54
C VAL A 322 13.13 -4.47 8.28
N ILE A 323 12.23 -3.85 7.53
CA ILE A 323 11.70 -4.42 6.27
C ILE A 323 12.82 -4.57 5.22
N ALA A 324 13.73 -3.61 5.13
CA ALA A 324 14.87 -3.68 4.21
C ALA A 324 15.81 -4.85 4.55
N VAL A 325 16.11 -5.05 5.83
CA VAL A 325 16.91 -6.21 6.28
C VAL A 325 16.22 -7.52 5.91
N MET A 326 14.89 -7.63 6.15
CA MET A 326 14.12 -8.81 5.75
C MET A 326 14.17 -9.06 4.24
N ALA A 327 14.00 -8.02 3.42
CA ALA A 327 14.04 -8.13 1.97
C ALA A 327 15.44 -8.57 1.48
N VAL A 328 16.51 -8.00 2.03
CA VAL A 328 17.90 -8.40 1.73
C VAL A 328 18.11 -9.89 2.05
N LEU A 329 17.70 -10.34 3.23
CA LEU A 329 17.81 -11.74 3.61
C LEU A 329 17.04 -12.67 2.66
N LEU A 330 15.83 -12.29 2.24
CA LEU A 330 15.03 -13.06 1.29
C LEU A 330 15.69 -13.13 -0.10
N PHE A 331 16.29 -12.05 -0.61
CA PHE A 331 17.06 -12.08 -1.86
C PHE A 331 18.30 -12.96 -1.76
N LEU A 332 19.04 -12.91 -0.65
CA LEU A 332 20.19 -13.78 -0.42
C LEU A 332 19.78 -15.26 -0.31
N LEU A 333 18.64 -15.55 0.32
CA LEU A 333 18.06 -16.89 0.33
C LEU A 333 17.64 -17.35 -1.07
N THR A 334 17.04 -16.46 -1.88
CA THR A 334 16.73 -16.75 -3.28
C THR A 334 17.99 -17.13 -4.05
N PHE A 335 19.07 -16.34 -3.92
CA PHE A 335 20.35 -16.65 -4.54
C PHE A 335 20.89 -18.01 -4.09
N SER A 336 20.87 -18.31 -2.78
CA SER A 336 21.46 -19.53 -2.24
C SER A 336 20.67 -20.79 -2.54
N TRP A 337 19.33 -20.71 -2.65
CA TRP A 337 18.44 -21.85 -2.80
C TRP A 337 18.05 -22.15 -4.25
N THR A 338 18.30 -21.23 -5.19
CA THR A 338 18.04 -21.45 -6.62
C THR A 338 19.29 -21.84 -7.37
N ARG A 339 19.14 -22.53 -8.51
CA ARG A 339 20.24 -22.92 -9.42
C ARG A 339 19.79 -22.79 -10.86
N GLU A 340 20.66 -22.26 -11.72
CA GLU A 340 20.50 -22.27 -13.17
C GLU A 340 20.95 -23.62 -13.73
N ARG A 341 20.08 -24.29 -14.51
CA ARG A 341 20.34 -25.61 -15.09
C ARG A 341 20.27 -25.62 -16.61
N VAL A 342 19.46 -24.70 -17.15
CA VAL A 342 19.19 -24.65 -18.58
C VAL A 342 19.97 -23.50 -19.21
N LYS A 343 20.82 -23.80 -20.18
CA LYS A 343 21.43 -22.74 -20.99
C LYS A 343 20.38 -22.24 -21.98
N PRO A 344 20.03 -20.96 -21.96
CA PRO A 344 19.05 -20.43 -22.92
C PRO A 344 19.58 -20.60 -24.34
N ILE A 345 18.72 -21.14 -25.22
CA ILE A 345 18.99 -21.12 -26.66
C ILE A 345 18.78 -19.67 -27.10
N THR A 346 19.86 -19.00 -27.44
CA THR A 346 19.84 -17.63 -27.96
C THR A 346 19.37 -17.70 -29.41
N GLU A 347 18.04 -17.73 -29.65
CA GLU A 347 17.53 -17.38 -30.97
C GLU A 347 17.83 -15.90 -31.20
N LYS A 348 18.72 -15.63 -32.17
CA LYS A 348 19.08 -14.26 -32.59
C LYS A 348 17.95 -13.67 -33.43
N THR A 349 16.79 -13.44 -32.82
CA THR A 349 15.74 -12.63 -33.46
C THR A 349 16.17 -11.16 -33.45
N LYS A 350 15.99 -10.46 -34.56
CA LYS A 350 16.29 -9.03 -34.63
C LYS A 350 15.17 -8.29 -33.88
N LEU A 351 15.50 -7.58 -32.82
CA LEU A 351 14.55 -6.81 -32.00
C LEU A 351 13.62 -5.93 -32.88
N LYS A 352 14.14 -5.38 -33.98
CA LYS A 352 13.36 -4.57 -34.92
C LYS A 352 12.20 -5.35 -35.55
N ASP A 353 12.40 -6.61 -35.86
CA ASP A 353 11.37 -7.46 -36.47
C ASP A 353 10.31 -7.86 -35.46
N ASP A 354 10.73 -8.15 -34.22
CA ASP A 354 9.83 -8.48 -33.12
C ASP A 354 8.96 -7.28 -32.72
N LEU A 355 9.53 -6.05 -32.71
CA LEU A 355 8.79 -4.81 -32.50
C LEU A 355 7.78 -4.54 -33.63
N LYS A 356 8.16 -4.83 -34.90
CA LYS A 356 7.27 -4.70 -36.04
C LYS A 356 6.10 -5.69 -35.97
N ASP A 357 6.34 -6.91 -35.55
CA ASP A 357 5.29 -7.91 -35.36
C ASP A 357 4.36 -7.54 -34.20
N LEU A 358 4.90 -7.05 -33.08
CA LEU A 358 4.12 -6.56 -31.95
C LEU A 358 3.26 -5.36 -32.31
N SER A 359 3.78 -4.42 -33.15
CA SER A 359 3.02 -3.24 -33.58
C SER A 359 1.77 -3.58 -34.41
N LYS A 360 1.70 -4.79 -34.98
CA LYS A 360 0.55 -5.30 -35.70
C LYS A 360 -0.42 -6.13 -34.83
N ASN A 361 -0.06 -6.37 -33.59
CA ASN A 361 -0.86 -7.19 -32.67
C ASN A 361 -1.90 -6.34 -31.93
N MET A 362 -3.00 -6.00 -32.60
CA MET A 362 -4.08 -5.17 -32.04
C MET A 362 -4.66 -5.74 -30.73
N PRO A 363 -4.92 -7.06 -30.58
CA PRO A 363 -5.36 -7.63 -29.31
C PRO A 363 -4.41 -7.32 -28.14
N TRP A 364 -3.10 -7.30 -28.40
CA TRP A 364 -2.11 -6.97 -27.40
C TRP A 364 -2.24 -5.50 -26.92
N PHE A 365 -2.41 -4.52 -27.82
CA PHE A 365 -2.61 -3.11 -27.45
C PHE A 365 -3.89 -2.90 -26.64
N ILE A 366 -4.98 -3.56 -27.01
CA ILE A 366 -6.24 -3.49 -26.26
C ILE A 366 -6.04 -4.04 -24.85
N LEU A 367 -5.35 -5.19 -24.70
CA LEU A 367 -5.06 -5.80 -23.41
C LEU A 367 -4.10 -4.94 -22.58
N LEU A 368 -3.13 -4.27 -23.22
CA LEU A 368 -2.23 -3.32 -22.58
C LEU A 368 -3.03 -2.17 -21.95
N GLY A 369 -3.94 -1.54 -22.71
CA GLY A 369 -4.82 -0.48 -22.21
C GLY A 369 -5.71 -0.94 -21.06
N ALA A 370 -6.30 -2.13 -21.16
CA ALA A 370 -7.08 -2.73 -20.07
C ALA A 370 -6.26 -2.98 -18.82
N SER A 371 -5.02 -3.48 -18.98
CA SER A 371 -4.10 -3.74 -17.86
C SER A 371 -3.70 -2.45 -17.16
N VAL A 372 -3.28 -1.42 -17.92
CA VAL A 372 -2.94 -0.09 -17.36
C VAL A 372 -4.13 0.48 -16.57
N SER A 373 -5.34 0.43 -17.15
CA SER A 373 -6.56 0.94 -16.51
C SER A 373 -6.92 0.19 -15.23
N THR A 374 -6.73 -1.13 -15.20
CA THR A 374 -6.97 -1.96 -14.01
C THR A 374 -5.96 -1.67 -12.90
N ILE A 375 -4.68 -1.52 -13.24
CA ILE A 375 -3.65 -1.19 -12.25
C ILE A 375 -3.84 0.24 -11.72
N PHE A 376 -4.18 1.19 -12.58
CA PHE A 376 -4.56 2.55 -12.18
C PHE A 376 -5.71 2.53 -11.16
N PHE A 377 -6.79 1.78 -11.45
CA PHE A 377 -7.93 1.59 -10.55
C PHE A 377 -7.50 1.14 -9.14
N ASN A 378 -6.63 0.12 -9.05
CA ASN A 378 -6.17 -0.40 -7.78
C ASN A 378 -5.22 0.59 -7.07
N THR A 379 -4.30 1.19 -7.81
CA THR A 379 -3.24 2.02 -7.23
C THR A 379 -3.76 3.34 -6.67
N ILE A 380 -4.72 3.99 -7.35
CA ILE A 380 -5.32 5.23 -6.85
C ILE A 380 -6.04 4.98 -5.51
N ARG A 381 -6.72 3.84 -5.35
CA ARG A 381 -7.39 3.44 -4.11
C ARG A 381 -6.40 3.14 -2.99
N ASP A 382 -5.35 2.38 -3.28
CA ASP A 382 -4.30 2.06 -2.32
C ASP A 382 -3.61 3.34 -1.83
N GLY A 383 -3.23 4.24 -2.74
CA GLY A 383 -2.53 5.48 -2.43
C GLY A 383 -3.40 6.53 -1.71
N ALA A 384 -4.70 6.55 -1.97
CA ALA A 384 -5.63 7.47 -1.32
C ALA A 384 -6.11 7.00 0.06
N ALA A 385 -5.98 5.70 0.39
CA ALA A 385 -6.55 5.12 1.60
C ALA A 385 -6.06 5.80 2.88
N VAL A 386 -4.76 6.07 3.01
CA VAL A 386 -4.19 6.74 4.18
C VAL A 386 -4.81 8.12 4.39
N TYR A 387 -4.92 8.91 3.31
CA TYR A 387 -5.48 10.27 3.36
C TYR A 387 -6.98 10.26 3.66
N TYR A 388 -7.71 9.30 3.10
CA TYR A 388 -9.14 9.14 3.37
C TYR A 388 -9.40 8.90 4.85
N PHE A 389 -8.66 7.98 5.48
CA PHE A 389 -8.83 7.68 6.91
C PHE A 389 -8.24 8.78 7.81
N LEU A 390 -7.21 9.48 7.38
CA LEU A 390 -6.58 10.53 8.17
C LEU A 390 -7.39 11.84 8.16
N TYR A 391 -7.96 12.22 7.01
CA TYR A 391 -8.51 13.56 6.82
C TYR A 391 -10.02 13.59 6.53
N TYR A 392 -10.60 12.52 5.99
CA TYR A 392 -12.02 12.45 5.66
C TYR A 392 -12.84 11.63 6.64
N PHE A 393 -12.34 10.45 7.02
CA PHE A 393 -13.03 9.57 7.95
C PHE A 393 -12.97 10.18 9.35
N LYS A 394 -14.00 10.98 9.71
CA LYS A 394 -14.21 11.47 11.07
C LYS A 394 -15.26 10.58 11.71
N GLY A 395 -14.89 9.90 12.81
CA GLY A 395 -15.92 9.37 13.70
C GLY A 395 -16.87 10.49 14.11
N GLU A 396 -18.17 10.18 14.32
CA GLU A 396 -19.18 11.16 14.74
C GLU A 396 -18.89 11.84 16.09
N SER A 397 -17.96 11.31 16.88
CA SER A 397 -17.50 11.93 18.12
C SER A 397 -16.39 12.94 17.82
N SER A 398 -16.36 14.01 18.61
CA SER A 398 -15.33 15.04 18.64
C SER A 398 -13.91 14.53 18.97
N ILE A 399 -13.68 13.22 18.85
CA ILE A 399 -12.37 12.57 18.92
C ILE A 399 -11.80 12.65 17.50
N GLU A 400 -10.84 13.53 17.30
CA GLU A 400 -10.01 13.47 16.10
C GLU A 400 -9.33 12.10 16.07
N LEU A 401 -9.53 11.36 14.97
CA LEU A 401 -8.73 10.19 14.70
C LEU A 401 -7.26 10.62 14.77
N THR A 402 -6.52 10.03 15.71
CA THR A 402 -5.09 10.26 15.70
C THR A 402 -4.52 9.69 14.41
N ALA A 403 -3.47 10.30 13.88
CA ALA A 403 -2.80 9.77 12.70
C ALA A 403 -2.40 8.29 12.88
N THR A 404 -2.04 7.87 14.08
CA THR A 404 -1.75 6.46 14.41
C THR A 404 -2.98 5.57 14.25
N THR A 405 -4.17 6.01 14.71
CA THR A 405 -5.41 5.25 14.54
C THR A 405 -5.85 5.24 13.08
N ALA A 406 -5.73 6.35 12.37
CA ALA A 406 -6.01 6.45 10.94
C ALA A 406 -5.10 5.53 10.12
N LEU A 407 -3.80 5.48 10.43
CA LEU A 407 -2.85 4.54 9.83
C LEU A 407 -3.23 3.09 10.15
N ALA A 408 -3.65 2.78 11.38
CA ALA A 408 -4.09 1.44 11.75
C ALA A 408 -5.36 1.02 10.98
N ILE A 409 -6.35 1.91 10.83
CA ILE A 409 -7.57 1.62 10.08
C ILE A 409 -7.28 1.49 8.58
N SER A 410 -6.45 2.36 8.02
CA SER A 410 -6.02 2.23 6.62
C SER A 410 -5.28 0.93 6.38
N THR A 411 -4.47 0.48 7.33
CA THR A 411 -3.78 -0.81 7.29
C THR A 411 -4.78 -1.98 7.30
N ILE A 412 -5.79 -1.95 8.17
CA ILE A 412 -6.87 -2.96 8.19
C ILE A 412 -7.63 -2.98 6.87
N TYR A 413 -7.99 -1.82 6.33
CA TYR A 413 -8.65 -1.67 5.03
C TYR A 413 -7.84 -2.35 3.90
N LEU A 414 -6.54 -2.15 3.90
CA LEU A 414 -5.64 -2.68 2.88
C LEU A 414 -5.33 -4.16 3.08
N LEU A 415 -5.17 -4.63 4.33
CA LEU A 415 -5.03 -6.05 4.65
C LEU A 415 -6.28 -6.83 4.21
N LEU A 416 -7.46 -6.29 4.49
CA LEU A 416 -8.73 -6.87 4.05
C LEU A 416 -8.80 -6.93 2.53
N GLY A 417 -8.35 -5.87 1.84
CA GLY A 417 -8.24 -5.84 0.38
C GLY A 417 -7.30 -6.92 -0.16
N GLN A 418 -6.13 -7.13 0.47
CA GLN A 418 -5.19 -8.19 0.06
C GLN A 418 -5.78 -9.60 0.27
N ALA A 419 -6.42 -9.84 1.40
CA ALA A 419 -7.11 -11.12 1.65
C ALA A 419 -8.21 -11.37 0.61
N ALA A 420 -9.00 -10.35 0.29
CA ALA A 420 -10.03 -10.41 -0.72
C ALA A 420 -9.47 -10.63 -2.14
N ASN A 421 -8.33 -10.04 -2.48
CA ASN A 421 -7.64 -10.29 -3.74
C ASN A 421 -7.24 -11.77 -3.88
N ILE A 422 -6.75 -12.41 -2.80
CA ILE A 422 -6.41 -13.84 -2.81
C ILE A 422 -7.67 -14.68 -3.11
N VAL A 423 -8.80 -14.36 -2.48
CA VAL A 423 -10.09 -15.01 -2.78
C VAL A 423 -10.45 -14.83 -4.26
N GLY A 424 -10.30 -13.62 -4.80
CA GLY A 424 -10.53 -13.33 -6.22
C GLY A 424 -9.64 -14.16 -7.16
N VAL A 425 -8.36 -14.29 -6.85
CA VAL A 425 -7.40 -15.12 -7.62
C VAL A 425 -7.85 -16.59 -7.67
N VAL A 426 -8.32 -17.14 -6.55
CA VAL A 426 -8.84 -18.52 -6.48
C VAL A 426 -10.11 -18.66 -7.33
N LEU A 427 -10.99 -17.66 -7.32
CA LEU A 427 -12.22 -17.65 -8.11
C LEU A 427 -12.01 -17.43 -9.61
N ALA A 428 -10.87 -16.89 -10.02
CA ALA A 428 -10.61 -16.54 -11.42
C ALA A 428 -10.75 -17.74 -12.35
N LYS A 429 -10.15 -18.90 -11.99
CA LYS A 429 -10.18 -20.10 -12.82
C LYS A 429 -11.61 -20.68 -12.96
N PRO A 430 -12.32 -21.05 -11.88
CA PRO A 430 -13.66 -21.64 -12.02
C PRO A 430 -14.67 -20.71 -12.71
N VAL A 431 -14.53 -19.40 -12.60
CA VAL A 431 -15.41 -18.46 -13.31
C VAL A 431 -15.02 -18.39 -14.78
N SER A 432 -13.73 -18.25 -15.09
CA SER A 432 -13.26 -18.14 -16.48
C SER A 432 -13.46 -19.42 -17.29
N ASP A 433 -13.40 -20.59 -16.65
CA ASP A 433 -13.68 -21.88 -17.30
C ASP A 433 -15.17 -21.98 -17.76
N ARG A 434 -16.11 -21.26 -17.08
CA ARG A 434 -17.53 -21.28 -17.41
C ARG A 434 -17.93 -20.26 -18.47
N ILE A 435 -17.45 -19.02 -18.35
CA ILE A 435 -17.91 -17.91 -19.20
C ILE A 435 -16.81 -17.35 -20.12
N GLY A 436 -15.59 -17.89 -20.03
CA GLY A 436 -14.42 -17.43 -20.80
C GLY A 436 -13.72 -16.22 -20.19
N LYS A 437 -12.43 -16.08 -20.48
CA LYS A 437 -11.54 -15.05 -19.89
C LYS A 437 -12.03 -13.62 -20.17
N LYS A 438 -12.40 -13.32 -21.41
CA LYS A 438 -12.90 -12.00 -21.81
C LYS A 438 -14.09 -11.54 -20.99
N TYR A 439 -15.13 -12.38 -20.90
CA TYR A 439 -16.36 -12.03 -20.19
C TYR A 439 -16.17 -12.00 -18.68
N THR A 440 -15.33 -12.87 -18.12
CA THR A 440 -14.96 -12.83 -16.70
C THR A 440 -14.31 -11.48 -16.34
N PHE A 441 -13.35 -11.04 -17.14
CA PHE A 441 -12.70 -9.75 -16.97
C PHE A 441 -13.71 -8.59 -17.06
N LEU A 442 -14.53 -8.57 -18.14
CA LEU A 442 -15.53 -7.54 -18.37
C LEU A 442 -16.51 -7.41 -17.19
N ILE A 443 -17.09 -8.53 -16.78
CA ILE A 443 -18.07 -8.56 -15.68
C ILE A 443 -17.42 -8.12 -14.36
N ALA A 444 -16.23 -8.61 -14.05
CA ALA A 444 -15.52 -8.23 -12.83
C ALA A 444 -15.24 -6.70 -12.78
N MET A 445 -14.85 -6.08 -13.91
CA MET A 445 -14.63 -4.63 -13.95
C MET A 445 -15.92 -3.82 -13.89
N LEU A 446 -17.01 -4.30 -14.49
CA LEU A 446 -18.32 -3.66 -14.36
C LEU A 446 -18.83 -3.71 -12.90
N PHE A 447 -18.70 -4.86 -12.23
CA PHE A 447 -19.01 -4.95 -10.79
C PHE A 447 -18.13 -4.03 -9.95
N ALA A 448 -16.82 -4.00 -10.21
CA ALA A 448 -15.90 -3.10 -9.51
C ALA A 448 -16.29 -1.62 -9.73
N THR A 449 -16.74 -1.25 -10.92
CA THR A 449 -17.24 0.10 -11.24
C THR A 449 -18.46 0.45 -10.38
N VAL A 450 -19.47 -0.43 -10.38
CA VAL A 450 -20.73 -0.20 -9.64
C VAL A 450 -20.45 -0.11 -8.14
N LEU A 451 -19.68 -1.04 -7.58
CA LEU A 451 -19.33 -1.03 -6.16
C LEU A 451 -18.50 0.19 -5.77
N SER A 452 -17.59 0.63 -6.64
CA SER A 452 -16.82 1.88 -6.42
C SER A 452 -17.72 3.11 -6.48
N GLY A 453 -18.72 3.13 -7.37
CA GLY A 453 -19.74 4.17 -7.40
C GLY A 453 -20.56 4.21 -6.10
N PHE A 454 -20.96 3.05 -5.58
CA PHE A 454 -21.66 2.96 -4.30
C PHE A 454 -20.83 3.46 -3.13
N PHE A 455 -19.52 3.31 -3.17
CA PHE A 455 -18.62 3.84 -2.15
C PHE A 455 -18.79 5.36 -1.94
N PHE A 456 -19.16 6.09 -2.99
CA PHE A 456 -19.44 7.53 -2.92
C PHE A 456 -20.62 7.87 -2.00
N PHE A 457 -21.63 7.02 -1.91
CA PHE A 457 -22.83 7.27 -1.11
C PHE A 457 -22.71 6.83 0.34
N LEU A 458 -21.60 6.16 0.71
CA LEU A 458 -21.40 5.77 2.10
C LEU A 458 -21.15 6.99 2.99
N ASP A 459 -21.78 6.94 4.16
CA ASP A 459 -21.47 7.88 5.22
C ASP A 459 -20.03 7.68 5.72
N LYS A 460 -19.36 8.79 6.02
CA LYS A 460 -17.96 8.79 6.51
C LYS A 460 -17.76 8.08 7.85
N SER A 461 -18.83 7.87 8.62
CA SER A 461 -18.82 7.14 9.90
C SER A 461 -19.05 5.63 9.74
N ASN A 462 -19.53 5.16 8.57
CA ASN A 462 -19.89 3.76 8.35
C ASN A 462 -18.66 2.90 8.01
N LEU A 463 -17.86 2.58 9.03
CA LEU A 463 -16.66 1.75 8.86
C LEU A 463 -16.96 0.36 8.29
N TYR A 464 -18.01 -0.29 8.76
CA TYR A 464 -18.37 -1.64 8.28
C TYR A 464 -18.79 -1.65 6.81
N GLY A 465 -19.53 -0.64 6.37
CA GLY A 465 -19.88 -0.45 4.96
C GLY A 465 -18.65 -0.21 4.08
N ILE A 466 -17.71 0.63 4.56
CA ILE A 466 -16.44 0.92 3.89
C ILE A 466 -15.60 -0.36 3.74
N LEU A 467 -15.44 -1.14 4.81
CA LEU A 467 -14.70 -2.39 4.79
C LEU A 467 -15.39 -3.46 3.95
N GLY A 468 -16.72 -3.57 4.02
CA GLY A 468 -17.53 -4.50 3.21
C GLY A 468 -17.39 -4.22 1.71
N LEU A 469 -17.52 -2.96 1.27
CA LEU A 469 -17.30 -2.58 -0.13
C LEU A 469 -15.85 -2.80 -0.56
N GLN A 470 -14.86 -2.49 0.29
CA GLN A 470 -13.46 -2.79 0.01
C GLN A 470 -13.26 -4.28 -0.28
N PHE A 471 -13.83 -5.15 0.55
CA PHE A 471 -13.74 -6.60 0.37
C PHE A 471 -14.31 -7.05 -0.98
N LEU A 472 -15.52 -6.61 -1.30
CA LEU A 472 -16.20 -6.97 -2.56
C LEU A 472 -15.46 -6.43 -3.79
N ILE A 473 -15.01 -5.17 -3.75
CA ILE A 473 -14.26 -4.56 -4.86
C ILE A 473 -12.95 -5.31 -5.08
N SER A 474 -12.24 -5.67 -4.00
CA SER A 474 -10.95 -6.34 -4.09
C SER A 474 -11.07 -7.78 -4.58
N ILE A 475 -12.16 -8.51 -4.32
CA ILE A 475 -12.43 -9.81 -4.97
C ILE A 475 -12.47 -9.64 -6.49
N ASN A 476 -13.21 -8.67 -7.00
CA ASN A 476 -13.32 -8.43 -8.44
C ASN A 476 -11.96 -8.04 -9.04
N ALA A 477 -11.17 -7.20 -8.36
CA ALA A 477 -9.82 -6.86 -8.77
C ALA A 477 -8.89 -8.10 -8.79
N GLY A 478 -9.00 -8.95 -7.76
CA GLY A 478 -8.20 -10.18 -7.63
C GLY A 478 -8.44 -11.20 -8.75
N ILE A 479 -9.68 -11.32 -9.24
CA ILE A 479 -10.03 -12.18 -10.37
C ILE A 479 -9.20 -11.83 -11.62
N ILE A 480 -8.89 -10.57 -11.82
CA ILE A 480 -8.26 -10.07 -13.05
C ILE A 480 -6.78 -10.40 -13.14
N PHE A 481 -6.04 -10.42 -12.04
CA PHE A 481 -4.59 -10.65 -12.06
C PHE A 481 -4.16 -11.91 -12.84
N PRO A 482 -4.66 -13.11 -12.54
CA PRO A 482 -4.27 -14.30 -13.30
C PRO A 482 -4.81 -14.29 -14.73
N LEU A 483 -5.97 -13.67 -14.98
CA LEU A 483 -6.57 -13.58 -16.31
C LEU A 483 -5.71 -12.74 -17.26
N VAL A 484 -5.25 -11.58 -16.82
CA VAL A 484 -4.39 -10.69 -17.63
C VAL A 484 -3.14 -11.44 -18.11
N TRP A 485 -2.44 -12.14 -17.22
CA TRP A 485 -1.25 -12.90 -17.60
C TRP A 485 -1.56 -14.05 -18.55
N SER A 486 -2.67 -14.75 -18.36
CA SER A 486 -3.13 -15.78 -19.29
C SER A 486 -3.51 -15.20 -20.66
N MET A 487 -4.18 -14.03 -20.69
CA MET A 487 -4.57 -13.36 -21.92
C MET A 487 -3.37 -12.79 -22.67
N TYR A 488 -2.28 -12.38 -22.00
CA TYR A 488 -1.02 -12.03 -22.69
C TYR A 488 -0.42 -13.26 -23.39
N ALA A 489 -0.49 -14.45 -22.81
CA ALA A 489 -0.09 -15.66 -23.50
C ALA A 489 -0.95 -15.93 -24.75
N ASP A 490 -2.27 -15.70 -24.67
CA ASP A 490 -3.20 -15.80 -25.80
C ASP A 490 -2.82 -14.81 -26.94
N THR A 491 -2.37 -13.58 -26.60
CA THR A 491 -1.90 -12.62 -27.62
C THR A 491 -0.57 -13.03 -28.26
N ALA A 492 0.28 -13.78 -27.55
CA ALA A 492 1.50 -14.35 -28.12
C ALA A 492 1.17 -15.49 -29.11
N ASP A 493 0.20 -16.35 -28.77
CA ASP A 493 -0.29 -17.41 -29.69
C ASP A 493 -0.99 -16.80 -30.91
N TYR A 494 -1.75 -15.71 -30.75
CA TYR A 494 -2.34 -14.96 -31.87
C TYR A 494 -1.26 -14.40 -32.79
N SER A 495 -0.15 -13.87 -32.26
CA SER A 495 0.97 -13.36 -33.04
C SER A 495 1.65 -14.49 -33.84
N GLU A 496 1.85 -15.67 -33.23
CA GLU A 496 2.40 -16.86 -33.89
C GLU A 496 1.49 -17.33 -35.03
N TRP A 497 0.18 -17.42 -34.79
CA TRP A 497 -0.82 -17.81 -35.79
C TRP A 497 -0.84 -16.88 -37.01
N ARG A 498 -0.78 -15.55 -36.74
CA ARG A 498 -0.88 -14.54 -37.79
C ARG A 498 0.43 -14.31 -38.56
N ASN A 499 1.55 -14.21 -37.83
CA ASN A 499 2.85 -13.78 -38.35
C ASN A 499 3.82 -14.95 -38.52
N LYS A 500 3.43 -16.18 -38.13
CA LYS A 500 4.28 -17.39 -38.12
C LYS A 500 5.53 -17.23 -37.25
N ARG A 501 5.55 -16.25 -36.36
CA ARG A 501 6.65 -15.94 -35.43
C ARG A 501 6.09 -15.66 -34.02
N ARG A 502 6.78 -16.16 -33.01
CA ARG A 502 6.37 -16.05 -31.61
C ARG A 502 7.29 -15.09 -30.85
N ALA A 503 6.86 -13.88 -30.59
CA ALA A 503 7.60 -12.88 -29.81
C ALA A 503 7.20 -12.90 -28.32
N THR A 504 7.29 -14.08 -27.67
CA THR A 504 6.80 -14.28 -26.30
C THR A 504 7.47 -13.35 -25.30
N GLY A 505 8.79 -13.20 -25.37
CA GLY A 505 9.55 -12.36 -24.44
C GLY A 505 9.11 -10.90 -24.49
N LEU A 506 8.90 -10.35 -25.68
CA LEU A 506 8.48 -8.97 -25.87
C LEU A 506 7.04 -8.73 -25.36
N VAL A 507 6.12 -9.67 -25.61
CA VAL A 507 4.74 -9.61 -25.10
C VAL A 507 4.70 -9.54 -23.58
N PHE A 508 5.47 -10.37 -22.89
CA PHE A 508 5.48 -10.40 -21.42
C PHE A 508 6.29 -9.25 -20.79
N SER A 509 7.35 -8.78 -21.45
CA SER A 509 8.08 -7.59 -20.96
C SER A 509 7.19 -6.35 -20.97
N ALA A 510 6.39 -6.18 -22.02
CA ALA A 510 5.44 -5.10 -22.11
C ALA A 510 4.26 -5.26 -21.13
N ALA A 511 3.85 -6.49 -20.79
CA ALA A 511 2.91 -6.74 -19.71
C ALA A 511 3.45 -6.21 -18.36
N SER A 512 4.72 -6.46 -18.04
CA SER A 512 5.38 -5.90 -16.86
C SER A 512 5.45 -4.38 -16.89
N MET A 513 5.77 -3.80 -18.07
CA MET A 513 5.79 -2.35 -18.28
C MET A 513 4.41 -1.73 -18.03
N SER A 514 3.32 -2.37 -18.48
CA SER A 514 1.95 -1.87 -18.26
C SER A 514 1.60 -1.78 -16.78
N GLN A 515 2.04 -2.74 -15.98
CA GLN A 515 1.84 -2.72 -14.53
C GLN A 515 2.58 -1.56 -13.87
N LYS A 516 3.85 -1.37 -14.21
CA LYS A 516 4.66 -0.25 -13.70
C LYS A 516 4.04 1.10 -14.09
N PHE A 517 3.66 1.25 -15.36
CA PHE A 517 3.07 2.49 -15.87
C PHE A 517 1.71 2.79 -15.25
N GLY A 518 0.80 1.80 -15.18
CA GLY A 518 -0.50 1.94 -14.55
C GLY A 518 -0.41 2.32 -13.07
N ALA A 519 0.51 1.70 -12.33
CA ALA A 519 0.76 2.03 -10.92
C ALA A 519 1.26 3.47 -10.75
N SER A 520 2.18 3.91 -11.59
CA SER A 520 2.74 5.26 -11.48
C SER A 520 1.74 6.33 -11.88
N LEU A 521 0.94 6.07 -12.91
CA LEU A 521 -0.16 6.95 -13.29
C LEU A 521 -1.19 7.07 -12.15
N GLY A 522 -1.48 5.96 -11.45
CA GLY A 522 -2.37 5.96 -10.29
C GLY A 522 -1.83 6.80 -9.13
N ILE A 523 -0.56 6.62 -8.76
CA ILE A 523 0.06 7.40 -7.68
C ILE A 523 0.19 8.89 -8.10
N ALA A 524 0.56 9.17 -9.35
CA ALA A 524 0.63 10.53 -9.88
C ALA A 524 -0.75 11.22 -9.83
N ALA A 525 -1.81 10.49 -10.22
CA ALA A 525 -3.17 11.00 -10.15
C ALA A 525 -3.56 11.36 -8.71
N VAL A 526 -3.20 10.56 -7.70
CA VAL A 526 -3.41 10.92 -6.28
C VAL A 526 -2.78 12.28 -5.98
N GLY A 527 -1.51 12.48 -6.33
CA GLY A 527 -0.80 13.74 -6.09
C GLY A 527 -1.42 14.94 -6.80
N TRP A 528 -1.81 14.78 -8.07
CA TRP A 528 -2.43 15.84 -8.86
C TRP A 528 -3.85 16.18 -8.39
N ILE A 529 -4.65 15.17 -8.04
CA ILE A 529 -6.00 15.39 -7.47
C ILE A 529 -5.88 16.11 -6.12
N MET A 530 -4.94 15.71 -5.27
CA MET A 530 -4.70 16.40 -3.99
C MET A 530 -4.33 17.87 -4.20
N ALA A 531 -3.48 18.18 -5.17
CA ALA A 531 -3.12 19.56 -5.52
C ALA A 531 -4.33 20.33 -6.07
N LEU A 532 -5.13 19.71 -6.95
CA LEU A 532 -6.36 20.32 -7.52
C LEU A 532 -7.39 20.67 -6.45
N TYR A 533 -7.49 19.84 -5.40
CA TYR A 533 -8.40 20.05 -4.26
C TYR A 533 -7.74 20.83 -3.11
N HIS A 534 -6.64 21.54 -3.37
CA HIS A 534 -5.94 22.42 -2.42
C HIS A 534 -5.55 21.74 -1.11
N TYR A 535 -5.06 20.49 -1.20
CA TYR A 535 -4.59 19.77 -0.03
C TYR A 535 -3.38 20.43 0.63
N VAL A 536 -3.45 20.61 1.95
CA VAL A 536 -2.34 21.10 2.78
C VAL A 536 -2.03 20.07 3.87
N PRO A 537 -0.77 19.57 3.96
CA PRO A 537 -0.41 18.57 4.95
C PRO A 537 -0.59 19.04 6.40
N ASN A 538 -0.97 18.10 7.28
CA ASN A 538 -0.99 18.28 8.74
C ASN A 538 -1.90 19.38 9.29
N VAL A 539 -2.88 19.85 8.50
CA VAL A 539 -3.92 20.81 8.92
C VAL A 539 -5.31 20.21 8.74
N GLU A 540 -6.30 20.80 9.39
CA GLU A 540 -7.69 20.45 9.11
C GLU A 540 -8.05 20.83 7.67
N GLN A 541 -8.61 19.88 6.92
CA GLN A 541 -8.88 20.05 5.51
C GLN A 541 -10.22 20.72 5.27
N ALA A 542 -10.26 21.60 4.28
CA ALA A 542 -11.51 22.19 3.79
C ALA A 542 -12.48 21.09 3.28
N VAL A 543 -13.78 21.34 3.30
CA VAL A 543 -14.80 20.40 2.82
C VAL A 543 -14.55 19.97 1.37
N THR A 544 -14.08 20.88 0.52
CA THR A 544 -13.68 20.59 -0.87
C THR A 544 -12.57 19.55 -0.94
N THR A 545 -11.51 19.70 -0.15
CA THR A 545 -10.39 18.77 -0.07
C THR A 545 -10.84 17.40 0.46
N GLN A 546 -11.69 17.40 1.50
CA GLN A 546 -12.28 16.16 2.03
C GLN A 546 -13.09 15.41 0.97
N ASN A 547 -13.87 16.12 0.15
CA ASN A 547 -14.58 15.53 -0.99
C ASN A 547 -13.61 14.94 -2.03
N GLY A 548 -12.46 15.57 -2.26
CA GLY A 548 -11.39 15.03 -3.11
C GLY A 548 -10.95 13.63 -2.66
N PHE A 549 -10.72 13.41 -1.35
CA PHE A 549 -10.36 12.09 -0.82
C PHE A 549 -11.47 11.06 -1.01
N ARG A 550 -12.74 11.44 -0.81
CA ARG A 550 -13.90 10.59 -1.10
C ARG A 550 -13.95 10.17 -2.56
N LEU A 551 -13.72 11.11 -3.48
CA LEU A 551 -13.71 10.85 -4.92
C LEU A 551 -12.55 9.92 -5.33
N MET A 552 -11.37 10.02 -4.68
CA MET A 552 -10.21 9.15 -4.94
C MET A 552 -10.43 7.69 -4.51
N LEU A 553 -11.38 7.40 -3.62
CA LEU A 553 -11.75 6.03 -3.27
C LEU A 553 -13.01 5.52 -4.01
N SER A 554 -13.73 6.39 -4.71
CA SER A 554 -15.01 6.09 -5.36
C SER A 554 -14.99 6.34 -6.87
N VAL A 555 -15.18 7.59 -7.29
CA VAL A 555 -15.43 7.97 -8.70
C VAL A 555 -14.18 7.84 -9.58
N PHE A 556 -13.04 8.36 -9.14
CA PHE A 556 -11.83 8.29 -9.97
C PHE A 556 -11.35 6.86 -10.24
N PRO A 557 -11.34 5.94 -9.25
CA PRO A 557 -11.11 4.52 -9.56
C PRO A 557 -12.17 3.93 -10.49
N ALA A 558 -13.46 4.27 -10.31
CA ALA A 558 -14.52 3.77 -11.18
C ALA A 558 -14.28 4.12 -12.65
N ILE A 559 -13.72 5.31 -12.96
CA ILE A 559 -13.31 5.67 -14.31
C ILE A 559 -12.27 4.67 -14.87
N GLY A 560 -11.27 4.32 -14.06
CA GLY A 560 -10.27 3.31 -14.44
C GLY A 560 -10.91 1.94 -14.73
N ALA A 561 -11.86 1.52 -13.88
CA ALA A 561 -12.57 0.26 -14.07
C ALA A 561 -13.47 0.27 -15.33
N ILE A 562 -14.18 1.38 -15.61
CA ILE A 562 -14.97 1.56 -16.85
C ILE A 562 -14.06 1.48 -18.08
N LEU A 563 -12.93 2.18 -18.06
CA LEU A 563 -11.97 2.14 -19.19
C LEU A 563 -11.46 0.72 -19.43
N ALA A 564 -11.13 -0.02 -18.38
CA ALA A 564 -10.73 -1.42 -18.49
C ALA A 564 -11.84 -2.29 -19.08
N ALA A 565 -13.09 -2.08 -18.67
CA ALA A 565 -14.26 -2.77 -19.21
C ALA A 565 -14.47 -2.42 -20.68
N LEU A 566 -14.36 -1.16 -21.09
CA LEU A 566 -14.49 -0.72 -22.48
C LEU A 566 -13.43 -1.36 -23.40
N PHE A 567 -12.17 -1.45 -22.94
CA PHE A 567 -11.14 -2.20 -23.66
C PHE A 567 -11.54 -3.68 -23.84
N MET A 568 -12.18 -4.30 -22.84
CA MET A 568 -12.63 -5.68 -22.96
C MET A 568 -13.82 -5.84 -23.90
N VAL A 569 -14.70 -4.86 -24.04
CA VAL A 569 -15.78 -4.90 -25.04
C VAL A 569 -15.21 -5.09 -26.44
N ILE A 570 -14.20 -4.30 -26.80
CA ILE A 570 -13.56 -4.33 -28.14
C ILE A 570 -12.50 -5.43 -28.27
N TYR A 571 -12.14 -6.16 -27.21
CA TYR A 571 -11.13 -7.22 -27.26
C TYR A 571 -11.60 -8.40 -28.12
N PRO A 572 -10.85 -8.79 -29.19
CA PRO A 572 -11.36 -9.73 -30.18
C PRO A 572 -11.16 -11.21 -29.83
N LEU A 573 -10.20 -11.55 -28.91
CA LEU A 573 -9.86 -12.93 -28.62
C LEU A 573 -10.85 -13.52 -27.60
N THR A 574 -11.96 -14.06 -28.12
CA THR A 574 -12.92 -14.83 -27.34
C THR A 574 -12.43 -16.27 -27.16
N GLU A 575 -13.02 -17.02 -26.21
CA GLU A 575 -12.70 -18.43 -25.97
C GLU A 575 -12.87 -19.27 -27.25
N LYS A 576 -13.93 -19.00 -28.05
CA LYS A 576 -14.15 -19.66 -29.34
C LYS A 576 -13.00 -19.40 -30.31
N LYS A 577 -12.57 -18.14 -30.42
CA LYS A 577 -11.46 -17.76 -31.34
C LYS A 577 -10.14 -18.34 -30.88
N MET A 578 -9.89 -18.43 -29.57
CA MET A 578 -8.67 -19.05 -29.04
C MET A 578 -8.61 -20.56 -29.29
N LYS A 579 -9.75 -21.28 -29.24
CA LYS A 579 -9.81 -22.70 -29.61
C LYS A 579 -9.48 -22.91 -31.09
N GLU A 580 -10.00 -22.06 -31.98
CA GLU A 580 -9.67 -22.07 -33.42
C GLU A 580 -8.16 -21.86 -33.63
N ILE A 581 -7.59 -20.80 -33.03
CA ILE A 581 -6.15 -20.50 -33.12
C ILE A 581 -5.30 -21.67 -32.60
N ALA A 582 -5.67 -22.28 -31.49
CA ALA A 582 -4.95 -23.41 -30.90
C ALA A 582 -4.98 -24.64 -31.82
N SER A 583 -6.13 -24.93 -32.44
CA SER A 583 -6.27 -26.00 -33.44
C SER A 583 -5.37 -25.77 -34.67
N ASP A 584 -5.42 -24.56 -35.23
CA ASP A 584 -4.62 -24.20 -36.42
C ASP A 584 -3.10 -24.29 -36.12
N LEU A 585 -2.69 -23.81 -34.93
CA LEU A 585 -1.29 -23.87 -34.50
C LEU A 585 -0.82 -25.31 -34.26
N ALA A 586 -1.69 -26.20 -33.76
CA ALA A 586 -1.36 -27.62 -33.60
C ALA A 586 -1.03 -28.26 -34.95
N VAL A 587 -1.90 -28.04 -35.96
CA VAL A 587 -1.66 -28.51 -37.35
C VAL A 587 -0.37 -27.92 -37.93
N GLN A 588 -0.14 -26.62 -37.77
CA GLN A 588 1.08 -25.95 -38.29
C GLN A 588 2.38 -26.45 -37.65
N ARG A 589 2.33 -26.90 -36.38
CA ARG A 589 3.49 -27.43 -35.64
C ARG A 589 3.77 -28.91 -35.94
N GLU A 590 2.77 -29.68 -36.39
CA GLU A 590 2.93 -31.04 -36.86
C GLU A 590 3.53 -31.12 -38.28
N ILE A 591 3.35 -30.07 -39.07
CA ILE A 591 3.89 -29.99 -40.47
C ILE A 591 5.35 -29.51 -40.49
N LYS A 592 5.85 -28.91 -39.41
CA LYS A 592 7.27 -28.52 -39.24
C LYS A 592 8.07 -29.57 -38.51
#